data_4c5fac523108df3ff5199309aa8a92b9
#
_entry.id   4c5fac523108df3ff5199309aa8a92b9
#
_cell.length_a   1.000
_cell.length_b   1.000
_cell.length_c   1.000
_cell.angle_alpha   90.00
_cell.angle_beta   90.00
_cell.angle_gamma   90.00
#
_symmetry.space_group_name_H-M   'P 1'
#
loop_
_entity.id
_entity.type
_entity.pdbx_description
1 polymer ?
#
loop_
_entity_poly.entity_id
_entity_poly.type
_entity_poly.pdbx_seq_one_letter_code
_entity_poly.pdbx_strand_id
1 'polypeptide(L)'
;MKNRNFTLVILILVLLQTFLICLLNLSYYAQEAFPIFPIEGTPRAILILSSLLLLTSLGMIYILFTATNRDIQLMRQEIYIANLKESMKSLRAQRHDFISHLQTVYGLLQLGMNEAGLEYIASVCKEVRQPTRIIEVSQPALAGLFQAKAAAIEEKGVSFQYEINSDLKGLLLPPTDATSIFGNLLDNALEATLAGTPGGEKRIWLRIYNEGNCHCFEVGNTGPVIPLELQKKIFARGFTTKKVDRESHGQGLYIVQKLVKANNGRVEVNSSDQGTVFTVKFPIFSS
;
A
#
# COMPACT_ATOMS: atom_id res chain seq x y z
N MET A 1 -20.15 -11.54 -27.33
CA MET A 1 -20.32 -12.03 -28.72
C MET A 1 -20.81 -10.94 -29.69
N LYS A 2 -21.68 -10.02 -29.28
CA LYS A 2 -22.27 -8.97 -30.16
C LYS A 2 -21.20 -8.00 -30.74
N ASN A 3 -20.20 -7.60 -29.93
CA ASN A 3 -19.15 -6.66 -30.37
C ASN A 3 -18.17 -7.27 -31.40
N ARG A 4 -17.87 -8.57 -31.30
CA ARG A 4 -16.92 -9.24 -32.22
C ARG A 4 -17.41 -9.24 -33.67
N ASN A 5 -18.71 -9.44 -33.87
CA ASN A 5 -19.32 -9.41 -35.21
C ASN A 5 -19.33 -7.97 -35.78
N PHE A 6 -19.56 -6.98 -34.91
CA PHE A 6 -19.54 -5.56 -35.30
C PHE A 6 -18.15 -5.10 -35.71
N THR A 7 -17.11 -5.47 -34.94
CA THR A 7 -15.70 -5.18 -35.25
C THR A 7 -15.29 -5.82 -36.57
N LEU A 8 -15.72 -7.06 -36.81
CA LEU A 8 -15.42 -7.81 -38.02
C LEU A 8 -16.09 -7.19 -39.27
N VAL A 9 -17.33 -6.73 -39.12
CA VAL A 9 -18.06 -6.01 -40.21
C VAL A 9 -17.34 -4.71 -40.59
N ILE A 10 -16.91 -3.93 -39.58
CA ILE A 10 -16.21 -2.67 -39.85
C ILE A 10 -14.84 -2.94 -40.51
N LEU A 11 -14.11 -3.96 -40.06
CA LEU A 11 -12.82 -4.35 -40.66
C LEU A 11 -13.02 -4.72 -42.16
N ILE A 12 -14.07 -5.49 -42.45
CA ILE A 12 -14.41 -5.85 -43.84
C ILE A 12 -14.74 -4.63 -44.65
N LEU A 13 -15.51 -3.67 -44.10
CA LEU A 13 -15.87 -2.43 -44.78
C LEU A 13 -14.63 -1.57 -45.09
N VAL A 14 -13.69 -1.46 -44.13
CA VAL A 14 -12.42 -0.73 -44.36
C VAL A 14 -11.56 -1.40 -45.42
N LEU A 15 -11.46 -2.73 -45.43
CA LEU A 15 -10.74 -3.48 -46.44
C LEU A 15 -11.38 -3.31 -47.82
N LEU A 16 -12.70 -3.35 -47.94
CA LEU A 16 -13.42 -3.12 -49.19
C LEU A 16 -13.20 -1.70 -49.70
N GLN A 17 -13.21 -0.72 -48.80
CA GLN A 17 -12.98 0.69 -49.14
C GLN A 17 -11.55 0.94 -49.62
N THR A 18 -10.54 0.35 -48.95
CA THR A 18 -9.12 0.46 -49.38
C THR A 18 -8.88 -0.24 -50.71
N PHE A 19 -9.55 -1.37 -50.94
CA PHE A 19 -9.50 -2.06 -52.23
C PHE A 19 -10.12 -1.22 -53.37
N LEU A 20 -11.24 -0.54 -53.12
CA LEU A 20 -11.89 0.34 -54.06
C LEU A 20 -11.01 1.55 -54.43
N ILE A 21 -10.32 2.15 -53.42
CA ILE A 21 -9.37 3.23 -53.64
C ILE A 21 -8.21 2.76 -54.50
N CYS A 22 -7.69 1.56 -54.27
CA CYS A 22 -6.60 0.97 -55.06
C CYS A 22 -7.03 0.75 -56.51
N LEU A 23 -8.25 0.21 -56.72
CA LEU A 23 -8.83 0.02 -58.06
C LEU A 23 -9.00 1.34 -58.84
N LEU A 24 -9.52 2.37 -58.16
CA LEU A 24 -9.71 3.69 -58.77
C LEU A 24 -8.38 4.32 -59.20
N ASN A 25 -7.34 4.23 -58.36
CA ASN A 25 -6.02 4.73 -58.68
C ASN A 25 -5.36 3.90 -59.80
N LEU A 26 -5.48 2.57 -59.75
CA LEU A 26 -4.95 1.69 -60.81
C LEU A 26 -5.62 1.97 -62.15
N SER A 27 -6.94 2.13 -62.19
CA SER A 27 -7.70 2.48 -63.41
C SER A 27 -7.26 3.83 -63.95
N TYR A 28 -6.96 4.81 -63.10
CA TYR A 28 -6.46 6.12 -63.51
C TYR A 28 -5.08 6.03 -64.18
N TYR A 29 -4.14 5.27 -63.59
CA TYR A 29 -2.76 5.14 -64.12
C TYR A 29 -2.65 4.18 -65.29
N ALA A 30 -3.59 3.22 -65.44
CA ALA A 30 -3.61 2.24 -66.54
C ALA A 30 -4.56 2.60 -67.65
N GLN A 31 -5.10 3.82 -67.66
CA GLN A 31 -6.14 4.27 -68.64
C GLN A 31 -5.74 4.16 -70.07
N GLU A 32 -4.43 4.23 -70.37
CA GLU A 32 -3.90 4.02 -71.73
C GLU A 32 -3.72 2.55 -72.14
N ALA A 33 -3.59 1.63 -71.18
CA ALA A 33 -3.29 0.21 -71.37
C ALA A 33 -4.49 -0.72 -71.27
N PHE A 34 -5.36 -0.48 -70.20
CA PHE A 34 -6.53 -1.33 -69.95
C PHE A 34 -7.69 -0.52 -69.35
N PRO A 35 -8.69 -0.09 -70.14
CA PRO A 35 -9.85 0.61 -69.63
C PRO A 35 -10.81 -0.37 -68.97
N ILE A 36 -10.59 -0.63 -67.67
CA ILE A 36 -11.43 -1.52 -66.86
C ILE A 36 -12.76 -0.80 -66.53
N PHE A 37 -12.72 0.52 -66.33
CA PHE A 37 -13.88 1.39 -66.22
C PHE A 37 -13.60 2.73 -66.90
N PRO A 38 -14.43 3.16 -67.89
CA PRO A 38 -14.32 4.50 -68.45
C PRO A 38 -14.80 5.52 -67.39
N ILE A 39 -13.88 6.08 -66.62
CA ILE A 39 -14.19 7.15 -65.69
C ILE A 39 -14.04 8.47 -66.44
N GLU A 40 -15.15 9.00 -66.93
CA GLU A 40 -15.24 10.36 -67.50
C GLU A 40 -15.16 11.37 -66.33
N GLY A 41 -13.96 11.59 -65.78
CA GLY A 41 -13.74 12.55 -64.72
C GLY A 41 -12.40 13.25 -64.85
N THR A 42 -12.33 14.48 -64.35
CA THR A 42 -11.04 15.17 -64.32
C THR A 42 -10.13 14.50 -63.27
N PRO A 43 -8.81 14.39 -63.49
CA PRO A 43 -7.86 13.81 -62.55
C PRO A 43 -7.98 14.37 -61.13
N ARG A 44 -8.39 15.62 -60.99
CA ARG A 44 -8.61 16.29 -59.69
C ARG A 44 -9.81 15.70 -58.92
N ALA A 45 -10.89 15.31 -59.59
CA ALA A 45 -12.07 14.74 -58.95
C ALA A 45 -11.75 13.35 -58.36
N ILE A 46 -10.95 12.54 -59.03
CA ILE A 46 -10.52 11.22 -58.55
C ILE A 46 -9.61 11.35 -57.33
N LEU A 47 -8.67 12.31 -57.35
CA LEU A 47 -7.80 12.59 -56.20
C LEU A 47 -8.60 13.08 -54.96
N ILE A 48 -9.58 13.95 -55.16
CA ILE A 48 -10.46 14.42 -54.10
C ILE A 48 -11.28 13.27 -53.52
N LEU A 49 -11.86 12.42 -54.37
CA LEU A 49 -12.66 11.29 -53.91
C LEU A 49 -11.80 10.25 -53.15
N SER A 50 -10.60 9.94 -53.65
CA SER A 50 -9.67 9.01 -52.95
C SER A 50 -9.18 9.55 -51.64
N SER A 51 -8.90 10.85 -51.53
CA SER A 51 -8.49 11.48 -50.25
C SER A 51 -9.62 11.49 -49.23
N LEU A 52 -10.88 11.74 -49.64
CA LEU A 52 -12.05 11.69 -48.77
C LEU A 52 -12.29 10.28 -48.24
N LEU A 53 -12.17 9.26 -49.10
CA LEU A 53 -12.29 7.86 -48.71
C LEU A 53 -11.19 7.43 -47.75
N LEU A 54 -9.98 7.90 -47.93
CA LEU A 54 -8.86 7.63 -47.01
C LEU A 54 -9.10 8.26 -45.62
N LEU A 55 -9.58 9.49 -45.59
CA LEU A 55 -9.92 10.19 -44.34
C LEU A 55 -11.02 9.47 -43.57
N THR A 56 -12.05 9.00 -44.26
CA THR A 56 -13.14 8.23 -43.59
C THR A 56 -12.65 6.89 -43.10
N SER A 57 -11.75 6.19 -43.77
CA SER A 57 -11.17 4.93 -43.32
C SER A 57 -10.31 5.13 -42.07
N LEU A 58 -9.49 6.18 -42.02
CA LEU A 58 -8.71 6.53 -40.82
C LEU A 58 -9.61 6.88 -39.65
N GLY A 59 -10.67 7.65 -39.85
CA GLY A 59 -11.65 7.96 -38.82
C GLY A 59 -12.33 6.70 -38.27
N MET A 60 -12.67 5.75 -39.12
CA MET A 60 -13.28 4.50 -38.72
C MET A 60 -12.32 3.61 -37.92
N ILE A 61 -11.05 3.52 -38.31
CA ILE A 61 -10.00 2.83 -37.56
C ILE A 61 -9.80 3.47 -36.17
N TYR A 62 -9.78 4.80 -36.11
CA TYR A 62 -9.67 5.52 -34.82
C TYR A 62 -10.82 5.23 -33.88
N ILE A 63 -12.07 5.23 -34.39
CA ILE A 63 -13.27 4.90 -33.60
C ILE A 63 -13.18 3.46 -33.08
N LEU A 64 -12.78 2.50 -33.92
CA LEU A 64 -12.60 1.10 -33.50
C LEU A 64 -11.55 0.96 -32.42
N PHE A 65 -10.40 1.61 -32.60
CA PHE A 65 -9.31 1.56 -31.65
C PHE A 65 -9.74 2.12 -30.27
N THR A 66 -10.43 3.26 -30.26
CA THR A 66 -10.91 3.88 -29.04
C THR A 66 -12.01 3.04 -28.37
N ALA A 67 -12.93 2.46 -29.12
CA ALA A 67 -13.97 1.58 -28.61
C ALA A 67 -13.38 0.30 -27.97
N THR A 68 -12.42 -0.33 -28.66
CA THR A 68 -11.76 -1.55 -28.14
C THR A 68 -10.97 -1.27 -26.85
N ASN A 69 -10.23 -0.16 -26.81
CA ASN A 69 -9.50 0.24 -25.61
C ASN A 69 -10.44 0.52 -24.43
N ARG A 70 -11.60 1.10 -24.68
CA ARG A 70 -12.60 1.35 -23.66
C ARG A 70 -13.19 0.05 -23.08
N ASP A 71 -13.49 -0.92 -23.93
CA ASP A 71 -13.98 -2.24 -23.50
C ASP A 71 -12.94 -2.99 -22.63
N ILE A 72 -11.66 -2.93 -23.02
CA ILE A 72 -10.55 -3.51 -22.24
C ILE A 72 -10.44 -2.82 -20.88
N GLN A 73 -10.57 -1.50 -20.80
CA GLN A 73 -10.53 -0.77 -19.55
C GLN A 73 -11.70 -1.16 -18.62
N LEU A 74 -12.92 -1.25 -19.16
CA LEU A 74 -14.10 -1.68 -18.41
C LEU A 74 -13.91 -3.10 -17.85
N MET A 75 -13.44 -4.03 -18.67
CA MET A 75 -13.16 -5.40 -18.24
C MET A 75 -12.11 -5.47 -17.12
N ARG A 76 -11.05 -4.67 -17.22
CA ARG A 76 -10.03 -4.56 -16.14
C ARG A 76 -10.63 -4.02 -14.85
N GLN A 77 -11.50 -3.02 -14.94
CA GLN A 77 -12.19 -2.47 -13.77
C GLN A 77 -13.11 -3.50 -13.12
N GLU A 78 -13.86 -4.27 -13.90
CA GLU A 78 -14.73 -5.34 -13.39
C GLU A 78 -13.94 -6.43 -12.65
N ILE A 79 -12.81 -6.89 -13.22
CA ILE A 79 -11.91 -7.85 -12.59
C ILE A 79 -11.34 -7.27 -11.29
N TYR A 80 -10.91 -6.02 -11.30
CA TYR A 80 -10.37 -5.36 -10.11
C TYR A 80 -11.43 -5.25 -9.00
N ILE A 81 -12.66 -4.85 -9.33
CA ILE A 81 -13.78 -4.79 -8.38
C ILE A 81 -14.12 -6.17 -7.82
N ALA A 82 -14.09 -7.22 -8.66
CA ALA A 82 -14.35 -8.59 -8.22
C ALA A 82 -13.29 -9.04 -7.19
N ASN A 83 -12.00 -8.80 -7.48
CA ASN A 83 -10.89 -9.13 -6.57
C ASN A 83 -10.96 -8.34 -5.26
N LEU A 84 -11.33 -7.04 -5.32
CA LEU A 84 -11.56 -6.23 -4.12
C LEU A 84 -12.70 -6.79 -3.25
N LYS A 85 -13.81 -7.20 -3.86
CA LYS A 85 -14.94 -7.79 -3.13
C LYS A 85 -14.54 -9.09 -2.44
N GLU A 86 -13.75 -9.92 -3.10
CA GLU A 86 -13.25 -11.17 -2.54
C GLU A 86 -12.31 -10.91 -1.36
N SER A 87 -11.35 -10.00 -1.52
CA SER A 87 -10.45 -9.58 -0.45
C SER A 87 -11.22 -8.99 0.75
N MET A 88 -12.22 -8.17 0.50
CA MET A 88 -13.08 -7.63 1.56
C MET A 88 -13.88 -8.73 2.28
N LYS A 89 -14.34 -9.77 1.57
CA LYS A 89 -15.02 -10.92 2.17
C LYS A 89 -14.08 -11.70 3.08
N SER A 90 -12.86 -11.95 2.62
CA SER A 90 -11.81 -12.59 3.43
C SER A 90 -11.47 -11.80 4.69
N LEU A 91 -11.28 -10.48 4.57
CA LEU A 91 -11.03 -9.59 5.71
C LEU A 91 -12.18 -9.56 6.72
N ARG A 92 -13.44 -9.64 6.24
CA ARG A 92 -14.60 -9.71 7.13
C ARG A 92 -14.63 -11.03 7.91
N ALA A 93 -14.30 -12.14 7.25
CA ALA A 93 -14.21 -13.45 7.91
C ALA A 93 -13.11 -13.45 8.98
N GLN A 94 -11.90 -12.99 8.65
CA GLN A 94 -10.79 -12.87 9.61
C GLN A 94 -11.15 -11.97 10.80
N ARG A 95 -11.82 -10.84 10.54
CA ARG A 95 -12.28 -9.97 11.62
C ARG A 95 -13.32 -10.65 12.53
N HIS A 96 -14.24 -11.41 11.95
CA HIS A 96 -15.23 -12.16 12.72
C HIS A 96 -14.56 -13.20 13.63
N ASP A 97 -13.61 -13.95 13.07
CA ASP A 97 -12.88 -14.98 13.84
C ASP A 97 -12.06 -14.34 14.95
N PHE A 98 -11.41 -13.21 14.68
CA PHE A 98 -10.68 -12.44 15.70
C PHE A 98 -11.59 -11.96 16.84
N ILE A 99 -12.76 -11.41 16.51
CA ILE A 99 -13.76 -10.99 17.52
C ILE A 99 -14.22 -12.20 18.35
N SER A 100 -14.44 -13.35 17.74
CA SER A 100 -14.84 -14.58 18.42
C SER A 100 -13.75 -15.04 19.42
N HIS A 101 -12.47 -14.99 19.03
CA HIS A 101 -11.36 -15.28 19.93
C HIS A 101 -11.32 -14.31 21.11
N LEU A 102 -11.49 -13.00 20.87
CA LEU A 102 -11.53 -12.01 21.94
C LEU A 102 -12.71 -12.20 22.90
N GLN A 103 -13.89 -12.57 22.38
CA GLN A 103 -15.06 -12.88 23.20
C GLN A 103 -14.83 -14.09 24.09
N THR A 104 -14.17 -15.12 23.59
CA THR A 104 -13.81 -16.31 24.36
C THR A 104 -12.85 -15.95 25.51
N VAL A 105 -11.80 -15.18 25.22
CA VAL A 105 -10.86 -14.69 26.24
C VAL A 105 -11.59 -13.84 27.28
N TYR A 106 -12.41 -12.92 26.84
CA TYR A 106 -13.18 -12.06 27.75
C TYR A 106 -14.10 -12.86 28.67
N GLY A 107 -14.80 -13.88 28.14
CA GLY A 107 -15.65 -14.77 28.92
C GLY A 107 -14.86 -15.55 29.96
N LEU A 108 -13.69 -16.09 29.62
CA LEU A 108 -12.83 -16.81 30.55
C LEU A 108 -12.36 -15.89 31.71
N LEU A 109 -11.97 -14.66 31.39
CA LEU A 109 -11.55 -13.68 32.40
C LEU A 109 -12.70 -13.25 33.32
N GLN A 110 -13.92 -13.08 32.77
CA GLN A 110 -15.11 -12.77 33.60
C GLN A 110 -15.46 -13.88 34.57
N LEU A 111 -15.19 -15.14 34.22
CA LEU A 111 -15.40 -16.29 35.08
C LEU A 111 -14.25 -16.51 36.08
N GLY A 112 -13.24 -15.62 36.10
CA GLY A 112 -12.06 -15.76 36.97
C GLY A 112 -11.09 -16.87 36.51
N MET A 113 -11.30 -17.46 35.33
CA MET A 113 -10.48 -18.56 34.79
C MET A 113 -9.24 -18.01 34.09
N ASN A 114 -8.39 -17.29 34.78
CA ASN A 114 -7.25 -16.56 34.21
C ASN A 114 -6.23 -17.49 33.51
N GLU A 115 -5.93 -18.65 34.13
CA GLU A 115 -4.99 -19.63 33.54
C GLU A 115 -5.53 -20.21 32.24
N ALA A 116 -6.81 -20.58 32.17
CA ALA A 116 -7.45 -21.04 30.94
C ALA A 116 -7.48 -19.96 29.86
N GLY A 117 -7.68 -18.69 30.23
CA GLY A 117 -7.60 -17.55 29.35
C GLY A 117 -6.21 -17.38 28.75
N LEU A 118 -5.16 -17.51 29.57
CA LEU A 118 -3.77 -17.46 29.12
C LEU A 118 -3.42 -18.64 28.17
N GLU A 119 -3.88 -19.84 28.52
CA GLU A 119 -3.67 -21.04 27.68
C GLU A 119 -4.38 -20.90 26.33
N TYR A 120 -5.60 -20.36 26.32
CA TYR A 120 -6.34 -20.10 25.08
C TYR A 120 -5.63 -19.07 24.21
N ILE A 121 -5.16 -17.94 24.77
CA ILE A 121 -4.36 -16.95 24.03
C ILE A 121 -3.10 -17.60 23.46
N ALA A 122 -2.38 -18.40 24.26
CA ALA A 122 -1.18 -19.10 23.83
C ALA A 122 -1.45 -20.11 22.68
N SER A 123 -2.63 -20.73 22.65
CA SER A 123 -3.04 -21.65 21.58
C SER A 123 -3.36 -20.94 20.28
N VAL A 124 -3.96 -19.74 20.35
CA VAL A 124 -4.29 -18.89 19.19
C VAL A 124 -3.03 -18.22 18.65
N CYS A 125 -2.19 -17.72 19.56
CA CYS A 125 -0.91 -17.08 19.24
C CYS A 125 0.22 -18.10 19.27
N LYS A 126 0.32 -19.07 18.42
CA LYS A 126 1.30 -20.19 18.39
C LYS A 126 2.76 -19.90 18.83
N GLU A 127 3.07 -18.71 19.31
CA GLU A 127 4.41 -18.13 19.44
C GLU A 127 4.79 -17.56 20.81
N VAL A 128 3.98 -17.72 21.86
CA VAL A 128 4.36 -17.11 23.16
C VAL A 128 5.04 -18.14 24.06
N ARG A 129 6.28 -18.47 23.76
CA ARG A 129 7.18 -19.16 24.71
C ARG A 129 8.58 -18.58 24.67
N GLN A 130 8.77 -17.44 25.38
CA GLN A 130 10.08 -17.12 26.00
C GLN A 130 9.86 -16.30 27.27
N PRO A 131 10.63 -16.53 28.34
CA PRO A 131 10.58 -15.71 29.56
C PRO A 131 11.17 -14.34 29.23
N THR A 132 10.31 -13.40 28.96
CA THR A 132 10.67 -12.04 28.56
C THR A 132 10.91 -11.20 29.81
N ARG A 133 11.97 -10.37 29.81
CA ARG A 133 12.21 -9.37 30.84
C ARG A 133 10.99 -8.48 30.98
N ILE A 134 10.48 -8.33 32.19
CA ILE A 134 9.28 -7.53 32.49
C ILE A 134 9.61 -6.06 32.21
N ILE A 135 8.88 -5.44 31.31
CA ILE A 135 8.95 -4.01 31.04
C ILE A 135 7.92 -3.32 31.92
N GLU A 136 8.39 -2.65 32.97
CA GLU A 136 7.52 -1.96 33.94
C GLU A 136 7.22 -0.53 33.46
N VAL A 137 6.02 -0.32 32.95
CA VAL A 137 5.42 1.00 32.73
C VAL A 137 4.02 1.01 33.32
N SER A 138 3.55 2.16 33.79
CA SER A 138 2.23 2.28 34.47
C SER A 138 1.04 2.04 33.51
N GLN A 139 1.28 1.87 32.21
CA GLN A 139 0.25 1.50 31.24
C GLN A 139 0.42 0.02 30.80
N PRO A 140 -0.43 -0.91 31.29
CA PRO A 140 -0.30 -2.35 31.01
C PRO A 140 -0.31 -2.70 29.52
N ALA A 141 -1.09 -1.96 28.70
CA ALA A 141 -1.15 -2.18 27.26
C ALA A 141 0.18 -1.90 26.56
N LEU A 142 0.92 -0.86 26.99
CA LEU A 142 2.25 -0.56 26.46
C LEU A 142 3.29 -1.57 26.93
N ALA A 143 3.24 -1.97 28.20
CA ALA A 143 4.12 -3.00 28.73
C ALA A 143 3.98 -4.31 27.93
N GLY A 144 2.75 -4.77 27.72
CA GLY A 144 2.46 -5.98 26.94
C GLY A 144 2.91 -5.86 25.49
N LEU A 145 2.67 -4.70 24.84
CA LEU A 145 3.12 -4.45 23.48
C LEU A 145 4.65 -4.53 23.37
N PHE A 146 5.37 -3.79 24.21
CA PHE A 146 6.83 -3.73 24.16
C PHE A 146 7.45 -5.09 24.45
N GLN A 147 6.88 -5.84 25.38
CA GLN A 147 7.31 -7.19 25.69
C GLN A 147 7.13 -8.15 24.50
N ALA A 148 5.95 -8.14 23.87
CA ALA A 148 5.68 -8.96 22.68
C ALA A 148 6.60 -8.60 21.49
N LYS A 149 6.81 -7.28 21.26
CA LYS A 149 7.69 -6.81 20.19
C LYS A 149 9.16 -7.13 20.46
N ALA A 150 9.63 -7.01 21.72
CA ALA A 150 10.98 -7.40 22.11
C ALA A 150 11.26 -8.88 21.76
N ALA A 151 10.35 -9.78 22.14
CA ALA A 151 10.47 -11.20 21.83
C ALA A 151 10.53 -11.46 20.31
N ALA A 152 9.63 -10.85 19.53
CA ALA A 152 9.58 -11.00 18.08
C ALA A 152 10.83 -10.42 17.37
N ILE A 153 11.43 -9.36 17.90
CA ILE A 153 12.65 -8.74 17.40
C ILE A 153 13.85 -9.67 17.67
N GLU A 154 13.97 -10.16 18.89
CA GLU A 154 15.06 -11.05 19.31
C GLU A 154 15.04 -12.39 18.57
N GLU A 155 13.84 -12.95 18.31
CA GLU A 155 13.66 -14.15 17.51
C GLU A 155 14.23 -14.01 16.08
N LYS A 156 14.21 -12.79 15.52
CA LYS A 156 14.80 -12.48 14.21
C LYS A 156 16.31 -12.19 14.26
N GLY A 157 16.94 -12.43 15.41
CA GLY A 157 18.37 -12.22 15.60
C GLY A 157 18.79 -10.75 15.66
N VAL A 158 17.86 -9.87 16.04
CA VAL A 158 18.10 -8.43 16.23
C VAL A 158 18.17 -8.14 17.72
N SER A 159 19.21 -7.42 18.19
CA SER A 159 19.35 -7.01 19.59
C SER A 159 18.32 -5.94 19.92
N PHE A 160 17.50 -6.17 20.98
CA PHE A 160 16.56 -5.18 21.49
C PHE A 160 17.04 -4.63 22.83
N GLN A 161 17.19 -3.31 22.90
CA GLN A 161 17.62 -2.61 24.11
C GLN A 161 16.53 -1.63 24.55
N TYR A 162 16.28 -1.50 25.84
CA TYR A 162 15.33 -0.51 26.34
C TYR A 162 15.85 0.21 27.58
N GLU A 163 15.51 1.47 27.69
CA GLU A 163 15.82 2.35 28.81
C GLU A 163 14.56 3.11 29.19
N ILE A 164 14.05 2.85 30.40
CA ILE A 164 12.77 3.42 30.87
C ILE A 164 13.04 4.25 32.11
N ASN A 165 13.01 5.56 31.93
CA ASN A 165 13.27 6.57 32.95
C ASN A 165 12.01 7.42 33.24
N SER A 166 10.82 6.91 32.92
CA SER A 166 9.53 7.52 33.22
C SER A 166 8.49 6.45 33.53
N ASP A 167 7.68 6.70 34.57
CA ASP A 167 6.55 5.85 34.93
C ASP A 167 5.29 6.14 34.08
N LEU A 168 5.36 7.13 33.19
CA LEU A 168 4.26 7.56 32.31
C LEU A 168 2.97 7.99 33.06
N LYS A 169 3.08 8.40 34.33
CA LYS A 169 1.93 8.95 35.08
C LYS A 169 1.40 10.20 34.37
N GLY A 170 0.07 10.28 34.21
CA GLY A 170 -0.58 11.41 33.55
C GLY A 170 -0.51 11.37 32.02
N LEU A 171 -0.01 10.31 31.41
CA LEU A 171 -0.10 10.11 29.96
C LEU A 171 -1.55 9.81 29.56
N LEU A 172 -2.20 10.77 28.88
CA LEU A 172 -3.58 10.66 28.38
C LEU A 172 -3.59 10.12 26.96
N LEU A 173 -3.04 8.92 26.76
CA LEU A 173 -3.01 8.24 25.47
C LEU A 173 -3.89 6.97 25.54
N PRO A 174 -4.95 6.86 24.69
CA PRO A 174 -5.77 5.66 24.65
C PRO A 174 -4.92 4.41 24.35
N PRO A 175 -5.15 3.27 25.02
CA PRO A 175 -4.39 2.05 24.81
C PRO A 175 -4.35 1.58 23.34
N THR A 176 -5.44 1.72 22.62
CA THR A 176 -5.55 1.38 21.19
C THR A 176 -4.66 2.25 20.31
N ASP A 177 -4.60 3.56 20.61
CA ASP A 177 -3.75 4.49 19.88
C ASP A 177 -2.27 4.25 20.21
N ALA A 178 -1.97 4.03 21.49
CA ALA A 178 -0.64 3.68 21.98
C ALA A 178 -0.09 2.43 21.27
N THR A 179 -0.87 1.35 21.25
CA THR A 179 -0.46 0.10 20.57
C THR A 179 -0.30 0.28 19.08
N SER A 180 -1.14 1.09 18.43
CA SER A 180 -1.01 1.39 17.00
C SER A 180 0.22 2.23 16.69
N ILE A 181 0.50 3.28 17.47
CA ILE A 181 1.67 4.16 17.29
C ILE A 181 2.96 3.37 17.43
N PHE A 182 3.17 2.77 18.60
CA PHE A 182 4.44 2.12 18.92
C PHE A 182 4.62 0.78 18.21
N GLY A 183 3.53 0.08 17.90
CA GLY A 183 3.55 -1.11 17.05
C GLY A 183 4.10 -0.80 15.66
N ASN A 184 3.56 0.23 14.99
CA ASN A 184 4.04 0.65 13.67
C ASN A 184 5.50 1.14 13.69
N LEU A 185 5.92 1.88 14.74
CA LEU A 185 7.31 2.35 14.85
C LEU A 185 8.29 1.19 15.03
N LEU A 186 7.98 0.21 15.89
CA LEU A 186 8.83 -0.96 16.13
C LEU A 186 8.87 -1.90 14.92
N ASP A 187 7.76 -2.07 14.21
CA ASP A 187 7.72 -2.84 12.96
C ASP A 187 8.57 -2.18 11.88
N ASN A 188 8.47 -0.86 11.71
CA ASN A 188 9.33 -0.12 10.79
C ASN A 188 10.81 -0.22 11.15
N ALA A 189 11.14 -0.12 12.45
CA ALA A 189 12.50 -0.27 12.94
C ALA A 189 13.06 -1.66 12.62
N LEU A 190 12.28 -2.72 12.85
CA LEU A 190 12.67 -4.09 12.56
C LEU A 190 12.90 -4.32 11.07
N GLU A 191 11.97 -3.87 10.25
CA GLU A 191 12.09 -3.98 8.79
C GLU A 191 13.33 -3.25 8.26
N ALA A 192 13.59 -2.02 8.74
CA ALA A 192 14.75 -1.23 8.33
C ALA A 192 16.07 -1.88 8.79
N THR A 193 16.12 -2.44 10.02
CA THR A 193 17.29 -3.14 10.53
C THR A 193 17.59 -4.40 9.71
N LEU A 194 16.57 -5.16 9.33
CA LEU A 194 16.73 -6.37 8.50
C LEU A 194 17.14 -6.06 7.06
N ALA A 195 16.76 -4.88 6.55
CA ALA A 195 17.14 -4.40 5.22
C ALA A 195 18.54 -3.77 5.20
N GLY A 196 19.19 -3.62 6.34
CA GLY A 196 20.53 -3.05 6.47
C GLY A 196 21.64 -3.90 5.84
N THR A 197 22.88 -3.40 5.91
CA THR A 197 24.04 -4.04 5.29
C THR A 197 24.29 -5.44 5.88
N PRO A 198 24.51 -6.47 5.06
CA PRO A 198 24.88 -7.80 5.55
C PRO A 198 26.15 -7.73 6.42
N GLY A 199 26.08 -8.31 7.64
CA GLY A 199 27.18 -8.30 8.60
C GLY A 199 27.28 -7.05 9.48
N GLY A 200 26.42 -6.04 9.28
CA GLY A 200 26.34 -4.87 10.15
C GLY A 200 25.65 -5.18 11.49
N GLU A 201 25.86 -4.30 12.48
CA GLU A 201 25.18 -4.38 13.78
C GLU A 201 23.66 -4.27 13.59
N LYS A 202 22.93 -5.25 14.10
CA LYS A 202 21.47 -5.28 14.06
C LYS A 202 20.94 -4.96 15.45
N ARG A 203 20.56 -3.71 15.67
CA ARG A 203 20.10 -3.23 16.97
C ARG A 203 18.88 -2.33 16.82
N ILE A 204 17.92 -2.51 17.73
CA ILE A 204 16.77 -1.63 17.95
C ILE A 204 16.78 -1.22 19.41
N TRP A 205 16.43 0.04 19.68
CA TRP A 205 16.32 0.54 21.04
C TRP A 205 15.05 1.32 21.26
N LEU A 206 14.56 1.26 22.50
CA LEU A 206 13.42 2.02 22.99
C LEU A 206 13.89 2.83 24.20
N ARG A 207 13.71 4.14 24.19
CA ARG A 207 13.91 5.00 25.35
C ARG A 207 12.63 5.69 25.71
N ILE A 208 12.32 5.71 27.00
CA ILE A 208 11.15 6.39 27.58
C ILE A 208 11.64 7.28 28.71
N TYR A 209 11.43 8.58 28.57
CA TYR A 209 11.86 9.56 29.57
C TYR A 209 10.95 10.80 29.57
N ASN A 210 11.12 11.65 30.57
CA ASN A 210 10.43 12.94 30.63
C ASN A 210 11.41 14.07 30.26
N GLU A 211 10.96 14.97 29.40
CA GLU A 211 11.70 16.18 29.04
C GLU A 211 10.78 17.41 29.15
N GLY A 212 11.10 18.30 30.12
CA GLY A 212 10.22 19.41 30.42
C GLY A 212 8.84 18.93 30.87
N ASN A 213 7.79 19.39 30.17
CA ASN A 213 6.41 18.98 30.43
C ASN A 213 5.90 17.96 29.40
N CYS A 214 6.77 17.05 28.97
CA CYS A 214 6.43 16.03 27.98
C CYS A 214 6.94 14.64 28.36
N HIS A 215 6.13 13.62 28.09
CA HIS A 215 6.60 12.24 27.99
C HIS A 215 7.23 12.05 26.61
N CYS A 216 8.47 11.59 26.58
CA CYS A 216 9.24 11.35 25.38
C CYS A 216 9.46 9.86 25.16
N PHE A 217 9.23 9.41 23.94
CA PHE A 217 9.47 8.05 23.47
C PHE A 217 10.40 8.10 22.28
N GLU A 218 11.52 7.44 22.34
CA GLU A 218 12.44 7.26 21.22
C GLU A 218 12.45 5.80 20.80
N VAL A 219 12.14 5.55 19.53
CA VAL A 219 12.34 4.26 18.88
C VAL A 219 13.43 4.41 17.86
N GLY A 220 14.55 3.76 18.10
CA GLY A 220 15.71 3.85 17.22
C GLY A 220 16.13 2.50 16.67
N ASN A 221 16.79 2.53 15.53
CA ASN A 221 17.29 1.33 14.87
C ASN A 221 18.57 1.59 14.06
N THR A 222 19.40 0.57 13.94
CA THR A 222 20.45 0.53 12.93
C THR A 222 19.83 0.11 11.60
N GLY A 223 20.17 0.81 10.52
CA GLY A 223 19.62 0.53 9.20
C GLY A 223 20.04 1.57 8.18
N PRO A 224 19.51 1.52 6.95
CA PRO A 224 19.84 2.50 5.93
C PRO A 224 19.43 3.92 6.36
N VAL A 225 20.30 4.90 6.05
CA VAL A 225 20.02 6.31 6.32
C VAL A 225 18.85 6.79 5.50
N ILE A 226 17.93 7.51 6.12
CA ILE A 226 16.83 8.20 5.43
C ILE A 226 17.35 9.57 4.98
N PRO A 227 17.45 9.83 3.66
CA PRO A 227 17.89 11.13 3.16
C PRO A 227 17.05 12.28 3.72
N LEU A 228 17.66 13.40 4.01
CA LEU A 228 17.01 14.56 4.64
C LEU A 228 15.76 15.04 3.87
N GLU A 229 15.82 14.97 2.54
CA GLU A 229 14.70 15.32 1.65
C GLU A 229 13.48 14.39 1.81
N LEU A 230 13.70 13.16 2.24
CA LEU A 230 12.65 12.16 2.45
C LEU A 230 12.09 12.19 3.86
N GLN A 231 12.85 12.66 4.86
CA GLN A 231 12.43 12.63 6.27
C GLN A 231 11.08 13.34 6.52
N LYS A 232 10.75 14.38 5.74
CA LYS A 232 9.44 15.04 5.79
C LYS A 232 8.36 14.28 5.01
N LYS A 233 8.76 13.52 3.98
CA LYS A 233 7.84 12.83 3.06
C LYS A 233 7.42 11.45 3.56
N ILE A 234 8.21 10.82 4.45
CA ILE A 234 7.92 9.46 4.97
C ILE A 234 6.59 9.36 5.72
N PHE A 235 6.07 10.47 6.21
CA PHE A 235 4.76 10.53 6.88
C PHE A 235 3.58 10.76 5.91
N ALA A 236 3.83 10.97 4.62
CA ALA A 236 2.77 11.15 3.64
C ALA A 236 2.05 9.81 3.39
N ARG A 237 0.72 9.89 3.17
CA ARG A 237 -0.10 8.70 2.94
C ARG A 237 0.39 7.94 1.70
N GLY A 238 0.63 6.64 1.85
CA GLY A 238 1.06 5.76 0.75
C GLY A 238 2.53 5.93 0.35
N PHE A 239 3.33 6.70 1.12
CA PHE A 239 4.76 6.81 0.85
C PHE A 239 5.46 5.52 1.25
N THR A 240 6.18 4.91 0.32
CA THR A 240 7.05 3.76 0.54
C THR A 240 8.25 3.82 -0.39
N THR A 241 9.41 3.46 0.11
CA THR A 241 10.64 3.28 -0.68
C THR A 241 10.80 1.83 -1.15
N LYS A 242 9.90 0.93 -0.75
CA LYS A 242 9.94 -0.48 -1.09
C LYS A 242 9.39 -0.73 -2.49
N LYS A 243 10.05 -1.65 -3.24
CA LYS A 243 9.67 -2.03 -4.61
C LYS A 243 8.50 -3.04 -4.68
N VAL A 244 8.05 -3.58 -3.55
CA VAL A 244 7.05 -4.66 -3.47
C VAL A 244 5.73 -4.09 -2.98
N ASP A 245 4.64 -4.40 -3.68
CA ASP A 245 3.23 -4.10 -3.40
C ASP A 245 2.94 -2.75 -2.71
N ARG A 246 2.78 -1.72 -3.53
CA ARG A 246 2.42 -0.35 -3.08
C ARG A 246 1.08 -0.26 -2.35
N GLU A 247 0.19 -1.24 -2.50
CA GLU A 247 -1.18 -1.17 -1.96
C GLU A 247 -1.27 -1.53 -0.46
N SER A 248 -0.35 -2.36 0.06
CA SER A 248 -0.35 -2.76 1.48
C SER A 248 0.70 -2.02 2.34
N HIS A 249 1.69 -1.36 1.72
CA HIS A 249 2.80 -0.70 2.41
C HIS A 249 2.70 0.83 2.30
N GLY A 250 3.26 1.56 3.29
CA GLY A 250 3.29 3.03 3.29
C GLY A 250 2.16 3.69 4.10
N GLN A 251 1.38 2.93 4.89
CA GLN A 251 0.35 3.49 5.76
C GLN A 251 0.81 3.66 7.22
N GLY A 252 1.79 2.88 7.69
CA GLY A 252 2.19 2.83 9.10
C GLY A 252 2.62 4.19 9.67
N LEU A 253 3.58 4.87 9.04
CA LEU A 253 4.06 6.18 9.51
C LEU A 253 3.00 7.29 9.36
N TYR A 254 2.15 7.21 8.34
CA TYR A 254 1.00 8.11 8.21
C TYR A 254 0.02 7.94 9.38
N ILE A 255 -0.28 6.70 9.78
CA ILE A 255 -1.12 6.38 10.94
C ILE A 255 -0.48 6.92 12.21
N VAL A 256 0.83 6.69 12.41
CA VAL A 256 1.59 7.23 13.54
C VAL A 256 1.41 8.76 13.62
N GLN A 257 1.70 9.49 12.55
CA GLN A 257 1.58 10.95 12.56
C GLN A 257 0.15 11.42 12.86
N LYS A 258 -0.86 10.75 12.28
CA LYS A 258 -2.27 11.07 12.49
C LYS A 258 -2.69 10.87 13.95
N LEU A 259 -2.34 9.73 14.54
CA LEU A 259 -2.71 9.40 15.93
C LEU A 259 -1.94 10.25 16.94
N VAL A 260 -0.64 10.50 16.70
CA VAL A 260 0.16 11.38 17.55
C VAL A 260 -0.44 12.80 17.57
N LYS A 261 -0.80 13.35 16.41
CA LYS A 261 -1.47 14.67 16.33
C LYS A 261 -2.85 14.68 17.00
N ALA A 262 -3.65 13.62 16.82
CA ALA A 262 -4.97 13.52 17.44
C ALA A 262 -4.89 13.51 18.97
N ASN A 263 -3.77 13.06 19.53
CA ASN A 263 -3.50 13.03 20.98
C ASN A 263 -2.60 14.20 21.44
N ASN A 264 -2.61 15.34 20.71
CA ASN A 264 -1.85 16.55 21.02
C ASN A 264 -0.33 16.35 21.11
N GLY A 265 0.20 15.28 20.51
CA GLY A 265 1.62 14.97 20.47
C GLY A 265 2.33 15.49 19.23
N ARG A 266 3.65 15.28 19.21
CA ARG A 266 4.53 15.55 18.07
C ARG A 266 5.40 14.33 17.78
N VAL A 267 5.63 14.06 16.49
CA VAL A 267 6.57 13.03 16.05
C VAL A 267 7.61 13.67 15.14
N GLU A 268 8.87 13.31 15.39
CA GLU A 268 10.04 13.77 14.65
C GLU A 268 10.91 12.57 14.26
N VAL A 269 11.72 12.72 13.23
CA VAL A 269 12.69 11.71 12.79
C VAL A 269 14.04 12.35 12.61
N ASN A 270 15.07 11.66 13.07
CA ASN A 270 16.47 11.97 12.81
C ASN A 270 17.15 10.71 12.29
N SER A 271 17.83 10.81 11.16
CA SER A 271 18.53 9.68 10.55
C SER A 271 19.93 10.08 10.13
N SER A 272 20.91 9.30 10.59
CA SER A 272 22.33 9.49 10.34
C SER A 272 23.02 8.13 10.16
N ASP A 273 24.33 8.13 9.93
CA ASP A 273 25.13 6.90 9.85
C ASP A 273 25.12 6.08 11.16
N GLN A 274 24.75 6.69 12.27
CA GLN A 274 24.59 6.01 13.56
C GLN A 274 23.24 5.29 13.71
N GLY A 275 22.30 5.53 12.81
CA GLY A 275 20.96 4.96 12.79
C GLY A 275 19.85 5.97 12.60
N THR A 276 18.62 5.47 12.61
CA THR A 276 17.41 6.26 12.53
C THR A 276 16.69 6.26 13.87
N VAL A 277 16.26 7.42 14.34
CA VAL A 277 15.51 7.61 15.60
C VAL A 277 14.22 8.34 15.30
N PHE A 278 13.11 7.75 15.70
CA PHE A 278 11.80 8.40 15.76
C PHE A 278 11.54 8.84 17.21
N THR A 279 11.31 10.13 17.40
CA THR A 279 10.98 10.72 18.71
C THR A 279 9.52 11.13 18.73
N VAL A 280 8.75 10.58 19.66
CA VAL A 280 7.35 10.94 19.91
C VAL A 280 7.24 11.63 21.25
N LYS A 281 6.60 12.80 21.28
CA LYS A 281 6.42 13.59 22.50
C LYS A 281 4.93 13.81 22.76
N PHE A 282 4.47 13.54 23.98
CA PHE A 282 3.11 13.84 24.44
C PHE A 282 3.18 14.78 25.64
N PRO A 283 2.29 15.78 25.73
CA PRO A 283 2.27 16.70 26.87
C PRO A 283 1.84 15.98 28.14
N ILE A 284 2.46 16.36 29.26
CA ILE A 284 2.04 15.96 30.61
C ILE A 284 0.96 16.94 31.03
N PHE A 285 -0.25 16.44 31.25
CA PHE A 285 -1.31 17.25 31.82
C PHE A 285 -1.21 17.15 33.35
N SER A 286 -0.82 18.24 34.00
CA SER A 286 -0.93 18.37 35.46
C SER A 286 -2.42 18.29 35.83
N SER A 287 -2.81 17.32 36.60
CA SER A 287 -4.13 17.20 37.21
C SER A 287 -4.28 18.23 38.35
#